data_be6aa7b117b46f690cbb64982db26b8c
#
_entry.id   be6aa7b117b46f690cbb64982db26b8c
#
_cell.length_a   1.000
_cell.length_b   1.000
_cell.length_c   1.000
_cell.angle_alpha   90.00
_cell.angle_beta   90.00
_cell.angle_gamma   90.00
#
_symmetry.space_group_name_H-M   'P 1'
#
loop_
_entity.id
_entity.type
_entity.pdbx_description
1 polymer ?
#
loop_
_entity_poly.entity_id
_entity_poly.type
_entity_poly.pdbx_seq_one_letter_code
_entity_poly.pdbx_strand_id
1 'polypeptide(L)'
;MNETFIERFKVDHEVCDGLIEYFEENVEYKNQGQVGSGQIDKKVKDSTDVVFWTGSNDIRIQNFFKCLNPIIATYGNKYGIKDRMTTSLNNNIQYYKPKGGYPVYHYEINYQTSYRTLVYMLYLNTVTDGGGTQFPFQDMLTNAIKGDMIIWPAYFTHPHRGIVSETQEKYICTGWFELR
;
A
#
# COMPACT_ATOMS: atom_id res chain seq x y z
N MET A 1 -20.05 -1.09 18.22
CA MET A 1 -18.71 -1.32 17.62
C MET A 1 -18.12 0.04 17.30
N ASN A 2 -16.90 0.31 17.73
CA ASN A 2 -16.24 1.56 17.36
C ASN A 2 -15.82 1.47 15.90
N GLU A 3 -16.08 2.52 15.12
CA GLU A 3 -15.67 2.62 13.71
C GLU A 3 -14.13 2.71 13.62
N THR A 4 -13.52 1.80 12.86
CA THR A 4 -12.05 1.75 12.72
C THR A 4 -11.54 2.58 11.55
N PHE A 5 -12.40 2.98 10.62
CA PHE A 5 -12.04 3.62 9.35
C PHE A 5 -11.09 2.78 8.47
N ILE A 6 -10.88 1.51 8.80
CA ILE A 6 -10.11 0.56 7.98
C ILE A 6 -11.09 -0.29 7.20
N GLU A 7 -11.06 -0.19 5.87
CA GLU A 7 -11.95 -0.93 4.98
C GLU A 7 -11.17 -1.94 4.15
N ARG A 8 -11.82 -3.08 3.86
CA ARG A 8 -11.27 -4.12 2.99
C ARG A 8 -12.09 -4.22 1.71
N PHE A 9 -11.38 -4.38 0.60
CA PHE A 9 -11.95 -4.57 -0.72
C PHE A 9 -11.26 -5.75 -1.41
N LYS A 10 -11.88 -6.26 -2.47
CA LYS A 10 -11.29 -7.29 -3.31
C LYS A 10 -10.93 -6.72 -4.67
N VAL A 11 -9.77 -7.09 -5.15
CA VAL A 11 -9.24 -6.76 -6.48
C VAL A 11 -8.97 -8.07 -7.21
N ASP A 12 -9.25 -8.13 -8.49
CA ASP A 12 -9.04 -9.32 -9.31
C ASP A 12 -7.57 -9.73 -9.32
N HIS A 13 -7.32 -11.02 -9.28
CA HIS A 13 -5.96 -11.57 -9.23
C HIS A 13 -5.13 -11.22 -10.48
N GLU A 14 -5.78 -11.08 -11.64
CA GLU A 14 -5.11 -10.65 -12.88
C GLU A 14 -4.47 -9.26 -12.75
N VAL A 15 -5.10 -8.35 -12.01
CA VAL A 15 -4.53 -7.03 -11.73
C VAL A 15 -3.28 -7.16 -10.85
N CYS A 16 -3.32 -8.06 -9.86
CA CYS A 16 -2.16 -8.34 -9.01
C CYS A 16 -1.00 -8.92 -9.82
N ASP A 17 -1.29 -9.89 -10.70
CA ASP A 17 -0.27 -10.50 -11.58
C ASP A 17 0.35 -9.46 -12.51
N GLY A 18 -0.47 -8.62 -13.13
CA GLY A 18 0.01 -7.54 -13.99
C GLY A 18 0.91 -6.54 -13.26
N LEU A 19 0.63 -6.21 -12.00
CA LEU A 19 1.51 -5.32 -11.21
C LEU A 19 2.84 -6.00 -10.86
N ILE A 20 2.85 -7.32 -10.57
CA ILE A 20 4.09 -8.08 -10.36
C ILE A 20 4.90 -8.12 -11.66
N GLU A 21 4.28 -8.42 -12.80
CA GLU A 21 4.95 -8.39 -14.11
C GLU A 21 5.55 -7.00 -14.40
N TYR A 22 4.80 -5.93 -14.15
CA TYR A 22 5.31 -4.57 -14.28
C TYR A 22 6.56 -4.35 -13.42
N PHE A 23 6.54 -4.78 -12.16
CA PHE A 23 7.68 -4.68 -11.26
C PHE A 23 8.89 -5.46 -11.77
N GLU A 24 8.68 -6.69 -12.27
CA GLU A 24 9.79 -7.54 -12.72
C GLU A 24 10.44 -7.05 -14.02
N GLU A 25 9.65 -6.49 -14.94
CA GLU A 25 10.14 -5.96 -16.20
C GLU A 25 10.87 -4.60 -16.07
N ASN A 26 10.55 -3.80 -15.05
CA ASN A 26 11.13 -2.48 -14.85
C ASN A 26 12.38 -2.51 -13.95
N VAL A 27 13.35 -3.35 -14.30
CA VAL A 27 14.56 -3.60 -13.50
C VAL A 27 15.38 -2.33 -13.23
N GLU A 28 15.48 -1.44 -14.22
CA GLU A 28 16.24 -0.19 -14.15
C GLU A 28 15.63 0.84 -13.18
N TYR A 29 14.34 0.68 -12.84
CA TYR A 29 13.63 1.55 -11.88
C TYR A 29 13.55 0.95 -10.48
N LYS A 30 14.12 -0.27 -10.26
CA LYS A 30 14.18 -0.89 -8.94
C LYS A 30 15.13 -0.14 -8.03
N ASN A 31 14.62 0.37 -6.91
CA ASN A 31 15.38 1.11 -5.93
C ASN A 31 15.23 0.48 -4.54
N GLN A 32 16.23 0.68 -3.67
CA GLN A 32 16.08 0.33 -2.25
C GLN A 32 14.97 1.16 -1.61
N GLY A 33 14.11 0.50 -0.83
CA GLY A 33 13.02 1.17 -0.14
C GLY A 33 13.52 2.29 0.78
N GLN A 34 12.83 3.41 0.74
CA GLN A 34 13.15 4.61 1.52
C GLN A 34 12.17 4.81 2.67
N VAL A 35 12.59 5.51 3.72
CA VAL A 35 11.79 5.90 4.88
C VAL A 35 11.85 7.41 5.08
N GLY A 36 10.77 8.00 5.62
CA GLY A 36 10.71 9.42 5.96
C GLY A 36 11.04 10.34 4.78
N SER A 37 12.12 11.11 4.91
CA SER A 37 12.57 12.11 3.92
C SER A 37 13.50 11.56 2.82
N GLY A 38 13.36 10.28 2.47
CA GLY A 38 14.18 9.66 1.42
C GLY A 38 15.44 8.94 1.95
N GLN A 39 15.51 8.67 3.23
CA GLN A 39 16.63 7.93 3.82
C GLN A 39 16.49 6.42 3.57
N ILE A 40 17.63 5.74 3.39
CA ILE A 40 17.70 4.29 3.32
C ILE A 40 18.16 3.77 4.69
N ASP A 41 17.30 3.04 5.38
CA ASP A 41 17.61 2.30 6.60
C ASP A 41 16.98 0.91 6.56
N LYS A 42 17.76 -0.10 6.21
CA LYS A 42 17.29 -1.49 6.11
C LYS A 42 16.84 -2.09 7.45
N LYS A 43 17.22 -1.52 8.58
CA LYS A 43 16.71 -1.95 9.88
C LYS A 43 15.27 -1.50 10.11
N VAL A 44 14.87 -0.43 9.44
CA VAL A 44 13.52 0.13 9.49
C VAL A 44 12.67 -0.42 8.35
N LYS A 45 13.17 -0.39 7.09
CA LYS A 45 12.49 -0.90 5.89
C LYS A 45 13.48 -1.60 4.98
N ASP A 46 13.33 -2.91 4.79
CA ASP A 46 14.13 -3.70 3.84
C ASP A 46 13.23 -4.19 2.71
N SER A 47 13.12 -3.38 1.66
CA SER A 47 12.35 -3.66 0.44
C SER A 47 13.10 -3.21 -0.80
N THR A 48 12.68 -3.72 -1.95
CA THR A 48 12.99 -3.16 -3.26
C THR A 48 11.71 -2.56 -3.83
N ASP A 49 11.76 -1.31 -4.24
CA ASP A 49 10.59 -0.54 -4.65
C ASP A 49 10.69 -0.13 -6.13
N VAL A 50 9.57 -0.18 -6.86
CA VAL A 50 9.37 0.45 -8.16
C VAL A 50 8.27 1.48 -8.02
N VAL A 51 8.60 2.75 -8.26
CA VAL A 51 7.63 3.85 -8.29
C VAL A 51 6.97 3.88 -9.65
N PHE A 52 5.65 4.00 -9.68
CA PHE A 52 4.89 4.22 -10.90
C PHE A 52 4.00 5.46 -10.78
N TRP A 53 3.73 6.06 -11.92
CA TRP A 53 2.97 7.30 -12.00
C TRP A 53 1.50 7.02 -12.34
N THR A 54 0.59 7.77 -11.71
CA THR A 54 -0.86 7.67 -11.93
C THR A 54 -1.28 7.90 -13.39
N GLY A 55 -0.55 8.75 -14.13
CA GLY A 55 -0.75 9.00 -15.56
C GLY A 55 0.01 8.07 -16.50
N SER A 56 0.48 6.91 -16.04
CA SER A 56 1.23 5.96 -16.87
C SER A 56 0.38 5.45 -18.06
N ASN A 57 1.03 5.28 -19.22
CA ASN A 57 0.44 4.67 -20.40
C ASN A 57 0.52 3.13 -20.38
N ASP A 58 1.16 2.52 -19.39
CA ASP A 58 1.21 1.08 -19.26
C ASP A 58 -0.18 0.52 -18.93
N ILE A 59 -0.63 -0.46 -19.71
CA ILE A 59 -1.98 -1.02 -19.58
C ILE A 59 -2.23 -1.66 -18.22
N ARG A 60 -1.22 -2.25 -17.57
CA ARG A 60 -1.30 -2.88 -16.25
C ARG A 60 -1.59 -1.83 -15.17
N ILE A 61 -0.91 -0.68 -15.26
CA ILE A 61 -1.14 0.46 -14.37
C ILE A 61 -2.54 1.06 -14.60
N GLN A 62 -2.96 1.21 -15.86
CA GLN A 62 -4.31 1.69 -16.19
C GLN A 62 -5.39 0.75 -15.64
N ASN A 63 -5.21 -0.57 -15.79
CA ASN A 63 -6.15 -1.57 -15.27
C ASN A 63 -6.22 -1.53 -13.73
N PHE A 64 -5.09 -1.33 -13.05
CA PHE A 64 -5.08 -1.12 -11.61
C PHE A 64 -5.93 0.10 -11.21
N PHE A 65 -5.74 1.26 -11.84
CA PHE A 65 -6.53 2.46 -11.51
C PHE A 65 -8.02 2.33 -11.89
N LYS A 66 -8.36 1.57 -12.93
CA LYS A 66 -9.77 1.24 -13.22
C LYS A 66 -10.44 0.47 -12.08
N CYS A 67 -9.70 -0.38 -11.37
CA CYS A 67 -10.20 -1.08 -10.18
C CYS A 67 -10.19 -0.18 -8.95
N LEU A 68 -9.17 0.65 -8.74
CA LEU A 68 -9.01 1.51 -7.56
C LEU A 68 -10.09 2.61 -7.50
N ASN A 69 -10.44 3.22 -8.63
CA ASN A 69 -11.39 4.34 -8.67
C ASN A 69 -12.78 4.02 -8.09
N PRO A 70 -13.47 2.91 -8.42
CA PRO A 70 -14.74 2.57 -7.78
C PRO A 70 -14.57 2.19 -6.29
N ILE A 71 -13.42 1.63 -5.90
CA ILE A 71 -13.13 1.30 -4.51
C ILE A 71 -13.05 2.55 -3.64
N ILE A 72 -12.27 3.57 -4.07
CA ILE A 72 -12.20 4.83 -3.31
C ILE A 72 -13.53 5.59 -3.32
N ALA A 73 -14.30 5.50 -4.39
CA ALA A 73 -15.65 6.08 -4.43
C ALA A 73 -16.58 5.41 -3.40
N THR A 74 -16.48 4.09 -3.22
CA THR A 74 -17.24 3.35 -2.20
C THR A 74 -16.83 3.76 -0.79
N TYR A 75 -15.52 3.82 -0.52
CA TYR A 75 -14.99 4.33 0.75
C TYR A 75 -15.46 5.76 1.02
N GLY A 76 -15.31 6.64 0.02
CA GLY A 76 -15.67 8.04 0.12
C GLY A 76 -17.17 8.27 0.35
N ASN A 77 -18.04 7.46 -0.26
CA ASN A 77 -19.48 7.49 0.00
C ASN A 77 -19.81 7.11 1.45
N LYS A 78 -19.17 6.05 1.97
CA LYS A 78 -19.38 5.60 3.36
C LYS A 78 -19.05 6.69 4.38
N TYR A 79 -17.98 7.45 4.15
CA TYR A 79 -17.47 8.44 5.10
C TYR A 79 -17.75 9.92 4.72
N GLY A 80 -18.51 10.16 3.65
CA GLY A 80 -18.91 11.51 3.25
C GLY A 80 -17.78 12.37 2.65
N ILE A 81 -16.74 11.75 2.07
CA ILE A 81 -15.55 12.44 1.52
C ILE A 81 -15.33 12.19 0.02
N LYS A 82 -16.30 11.61 -0.68
CA LYS A 82 -16.18 11.13 -2.07
C LYS A 82 -15.57 12.15 -3.03
N ASP A 83 -16.04 13.40 -2.99
CA ASP A 83 -15.68 14.43 -3.98
C ASP A 83 -14.46 15.27 -3.56
N ARG A 84 -13.78 14.87 -2.47
CA ARG A 84 -12.67 15.60 -1.89
C ARG A 84 -11.32 14.91 -2.01
N MET A 85 -11.29 13.76 -2.72
CA MET A 85 -10.11 12.92 -2.78
C MET A 85 -9.55 12.83 -4.19
N THR A 86 -8.24 12.86 -4.30
CA THR A 86 -7.50 12.53 -5.53
C THR A 86 -6.38 11.56 -5.20
N THR A 87 -6.05 10.67 -6.13
CA THR A 87 -4.91 9.76 -5.94
C THR A 87 -3.60 10.54 -6.07
N SER A 88 -2.64 10.28 -5.20
CA SER A 88 -1.28 10.82 -5.31
C SER A 88 -0.65 10.47 -6.65
N LEU A 89 0.21 11.35 -7.18
CA LEU A 89 0.85 11.14 -8.48
C LEU A 89 1.76 9.91 -8.49
N ASN A 90 2.50 9.69 -7.41
CA ASN A 90 3.45 8.58 -7.27
C ASN A 90 2.89 7.50 -6.37
N ASN A 91 3.00 6.26 -6.82
CA ASN A 91 2.57 5.07 -6.12
C ASN A 91 3.69 4.02 -6.21
N ASN A 92 3.71 3.04 -5.31
CA ASN A 92 4.81 2.09 -5.20
C ASN A 92 4.35 0.63 -5.34
N ILE A 93 5.10 -0.15 -6.11
CA ILE A 93 5.12 -1.60 -5.93
C ILE A 93 6.36 -1.93 -5.10
N GLN A 94 6.18 -2.69 -4.02
CA GLN A 94 7.23 -3.01 -3.06
C GLN A 94 7.38 -4.52 -2.97
N TYR A 95 8.60 -4.97 -3.18
CA TYR A 95 9.01 -6.36 -3.01
C TYR A 95 9.80 -6.50 -1.71
N TYR A 96 9.43 -7.50 -0.94
CA TYR A 96 10.12 -7.93 0.27
C TYR A 96 10.58 -9.37 0.11
N LYS A 97 11.89 -9.59 0.14
CA LYS A 97 12.46 -10.94 0.25
C LYS A 97 12.10 -11.58 1.59
N PRO A 98 12.24 -12.91 1.76
CA PRO A 98 12.16 -13.53 3.07
C PRO A 98 13.00 -12.77 4.10
N LYS A 99 12.45 -12.53 5.29
CA LYS A 99 13.01 -11.72 6.38
C LYS A 99 13.07 -10.20 6.11
N GLY A 100 12.75 -9.74 4.91
CA GLY A 100 12.55 -8.33 4.61
C GLY A 100 11.19 -7.83 5.10
N GLY A 101 11.06 -6.53 5.34
CA GLY A 101 9.81 -5.96 5.82
C GLY A 101 9.90 -4.50 6.22
N TYR A 102 8.81 -4.01 6.79
CA TYR A 102 8.73 -2.73 7.48
C TYR A 102 8.14 -2.96 8.89
N PRO A 103 8.93 -3.54 9.81
CA PRO A 103 8.44 -3.99 11.12
C PRO A 103 8.30 -2.87 12.16
N VAL A 104 8.70 -1.65 11.83
CA VAL A 104 8.61 -0.51 12.74
C VAL A 104 7.25 0.15 12.61
N TYR A 105 6.61 0.48 13.73
CA TYR A 105 5.36 1.25 13.72
C TYR A 105 5.59 2.64 13.15
N HIS A 106 4.79 3.00 12.17
CA HIS A 106 4.83 4.29 11.50
C HIS A 106 3.43 4.73 11.08
N TYR A 107 3.31 5.97 10.67
CA TYR A 107 2.16 6.55 9.98
C TYR A 107 2.66 7.37 8.77
N GLU A 108 1.78 7.72 7.85
CA GLU A 108 2.17 8.16 6.50
C GLU A 108 2.36 9.66 6.35
N ILE A 109 2.04 10.45 7.38
CA ILE A 109 2.17 11.89 7.33
C ILE A 109 3.41 12.39 8.08
N ASN A 110 4.07 13.37 7.49
CA ASN A 110 5.09 14.19 8.09
C ASN A 110 5.00 15.60 7.50
N TYR A 111 5.96 16.46 7.78
CA TYR A 111 5.99 17.83 7.23
C TYR A 111 5.89 17.87 5.70
N GLN A 112 6.54 16.93 5.00
CA GLN A 112 6.58 16.87 3.53
C GLN A 112 5.35 16.17 2.92
N THR A 113 4.65 15.36 3.69
CA THR A 113 3.53 14.51 3.23
C THR A 113 2.23 14.80 3.98
N SER A 114 2.09 16.01 4.56
CA SER A 114 0.95 16.42 5.38
C SER A 114 -0.39 16.44 4.62
N TYR A 115 -0.36 16.46 3.29
CA TYR A 115 -1.52 16.40 2.41
C TYR A 115 -2.10 14.98 2.23
N ARG A 116 -1.38 13.94 2.62
CA ARG A 116 -1.89 12.56 2.57
C ARG A 116 -3.02 12.37 3.57
N THR A 117 -4.15 11.90 3.09
CA THR A 117 -5.36 11.70 3.91
C THR A 117 -5.64 10.23 4.17
N LEU A 118 -5.57 9.42 3.12
CA LEU A 118 -5.74 7.98 3.21
C LEU A 118 -4.56 7.27 2.56
N VAL A 119 -4.36 6.04 3.00
CA VAL A 119 -3.46 5.06 2.39
C VAL A 119 -4.31 3.96 1.78
N TYR A 120 -3.90 3.44 0.64
CA TYR A 120 -4.33 2.14 0.17
C TYR A 120 -3.13 1.19 0.09
N MET A 121 -3.36 -0.08 0.34
CA MET A 121 -2.40 -1.15 0.15
C MET A 121 -3.10 -2.39 -0.38
N LEU A 122 -2.59 -2.94 -1.48
CA LEU A 122 -3.04 -4.16 -2.12
C LEU A 122 -1.97 -5.24 -1.95
N TYR A 123 -2.34 -6.39 -1.41
CA TYR A 123 -1.48 -7.57 -1.39
C TYR A 123 -1.49 -8.23 -2.78
N LEU A 124 -0.32 -8.30 -3.43
CA LEU A 124 -0.20 -8.84 -4.79
C LEU A 124 0.00 -10.36 -4.81
N ASN A 125 0.52 -10.92 -3.72
CA ASN A 125 0.60 -12.37 -3.50
C ASN A 125 0.14 -12.76 -2.11
N THR A 126 -0.14 -14.04 -1.90
CA THR A 126 -0.49 -14.59 -0.59
C THR A 126 0.78 -15.01 0.15
N VAL A 127 0.85 -14.63 1.45
CA VAL A 127 1.92 -15.01 2.37
C VAL A 127 1.28 -15.65 3.61
N THR A 128 1.72 -16.86 3.98
CA THR A 128 1.06 -17.68 4.99
C THR A 128 1.79 -17.75 6.34
N ASP A 129 3.06 -17.32 6.39
CA ASP A 129 3.91 -17.32 7.59
C ASP A 129 4.16 -15.90 8.14
N GLY A 130 3.19 -15.02 7.98
CA GLY A 130 3.28 -13.61 8.34
C GLY A 130 2.76 -12.72 7.22
N GLY A 131 3.54 -11.69 6.83
CA GLY A 131 3.26 -10.80 5.69
C GLY A 131 2.14 -9.78 5.90
N GLY A 132 1.28 -9.95 6.90
CA GLY A 132 0.15 -9.06 7.19
C GLY A 132 0.54 -7.69 7.72
N THR A 133 -0.46 -6.86 8.03
CA THR A 133 -0.29 -5.52 8.58
C THR A 133 -1.01 -5.41 9.91
N GLN A 134 -0.31 -4.93 10.93
CA GLN A 134 -0.83 -4.75 12.28
C GLN A 134 -1.13 -3.29 12.58
N PHE A 135 -2.33 -3.04 13.13
CA PHE A 135 -2.81 -1.75 13.61
C PHE A 135 -3.09 -1.84 15.11
N PRO A 136 -2.16 -1.35 15.98
CA PRO A 136 -2.23 -1.58 17.42
C PRO A 136 -3.41 -0.86 18.08
N PHE A 137 -3.81 0.32 17.61
CA PHE A 137 -4.91 1.09 18.22
C PHE A 137 -6.29 0.57 17.83
N GLN A 138 -6.40 -0.15 16.73
CA GLN A 138 -7.63 -0.79 16.26
C GLN A 138 -7.71 -2.27 16.65
N ASP A 139 -6.70 -2.78 17.37
CA ASP A 139 -6.56 -4.21 17.71
C ASP A 139 -6.76 -5.12 16.48
N MET A 140 -6.14 -4.75 15.37
CA MET A 140 -6.34 -5.41 14.08
C MET A 140 -5.03 -5.94 13.52
N LEU A 141 -5.08 -7.19 13.05
CA LEU A 141 -4.06 -7.82 12.21
C LEU A 141 -4.71 -8.31 10.92
N THR A 142 -4.18 -7.89 9.79
CA THR A 142 -4.61 -8.41 8.49
C THR A 142 -3.79 -9.63 8.09
N ASN A 143 -4.33 -10.48 7.22
CA ASN A 143 -3.56 -11.51 6.52
C ASN A 143 -3.11 -10.97 5.16
N ALA A 144 -1.94 -11.40 4.70
CA ALA A 144 -1.46 -11.10 3.35
C ALA A 144 -2.09 -12.08 2.36
N ILE A 145 -3.26 -11.74 1.83
CA ILE A 145 -4.01 -12.55 0.86
C ILE A 145 -4.02 -11.81 -0.48
N LYS A 146 -3.60 -12.46 -1.55
CA LYS A 146 -3.62 -11.90 -2.91
C LYS A 146 -5.01 -11.34 -3.25
N GLY A 147 -5.04 -10.12 -3.76
CA GLY A 147 -6.27 -9.41 -4.11
C GLY A 147 -6.95 -8.68 -2.95
N ASP A 148 -6.48 -8.83 -1.70
CA ASP A 148 -6.98 -8.03 -0.59
C ASP A 148 -6.38 -6.62 -0.64
N MET A 149 -7.25 -5.63 -0.79
CA MET A 149 -6.92 -4.21 -0.67
C MET A 149 -7.46 -3.68 0.65
N ILE A 150 -6.64 -2.95 1.39
CA ILE A 150 -7.05 -2.22 2.58
C ILE A 150 -6.85 -0.72 2.37
N ILE A 151 -7.80 0.08 2.89
CA ILE A 151 -7.74 1.55 2.90
C ILE A 151 -7.91 2.01 4.34
N TRP A 152 -7.06 2.96 4.77
CA TRP A 152 -7.10 3.51 6.12
C TRP A 152 -6.60 4.97 6.17
N PRO A 153 -6.94 5.75 7.23
CA PRO A 153 -6.41 7.10 7.44
C PRO A 153 -4.88 7.12 7.57
N ALA A 154 -4.24 8.08 6.92
CA ALA A 154 -2.79 8.24 6.90
C ALA A 154 -2.19 8.80 8.20
N TYR A 155 -3.03 9.19 9.15
CA TYR A 155 -2.68 9.96 10.34
C TYR A 155 -2.13 9.11 11.50
N PHE A 156 -1.62 9.79 12.51
CA PHE A 156 -1.09 9.21 13.76
C PHE A 156 -2.12 8.36 14.52
N THR A 157 -3.39 8.45 14.20
CA THR A 157 -4.47 7.61 14.74
C THR A 157 -4.42 6.17 14.22
N HIS A 158 -3.68 5.94 13.13
CA HIS A 158 -3.55 4.62 12.49
C HIS A 158 -2.08 4.24 12.32
N PRO A 159 -1.28 4.21 13.42
CA PRO A 159 0.06 3.64 13.33
C PRO A 159 -0.06 2.18 12.92
N HIS A 160 0.85 1.75 12.07
CA HIS A 160 0.84 0.38 11.56
C HIS A 160 2.25 -0.11 11.28
N ARG A 161 2.39 -1.43 11.17
CA ARG A 161 3.64 -2.09 10.75
C ARG A 161 3.36 -3.33 9.93
N GLY A 162 4.31 -3.69 9.06
CA GLY A 162 4.30 -4.99 8.39
C GLY A 162 4.79 -6.10 9.32
N ILE A 163 4.12 -7.25 9.27
CA ILE A 163 4.63 -8.48 9.88
C ILE A 163 5.57 -9.14 8.88
N VAL A 164 6.79 -9.42 9.32
CA VAL A 164 7.80 -10.06 8.47
C VAL A 164 7.41 -11.51 8.20
N SER A 165 7.65 -11.97 6.98
CA SER A 165 7.64 -13.39 6.63
C SER A 165 9.06 -13.93 6.71
N GLU A 166 9.25 -15.06 7.38
CA GLU A 166 10.56 -15.69 7.53
C GLU A 166 10.99 -16.45 6.28
N THR A 167 10.02 -17.00 5.53
CA THR A 167 10.30 -17.98 4.47
C THR A 167 9.77 -17.59 3.09
N GLN A 168 8.84 -16.63 3.01
CA GLN A 168 8.16 -16.28 1.76
C GLN A 168 8.45 -14.83 1.35
N GLU A 169 8.48 -14.62 0.04
CA GLU A 169 8.52 -13.29 -0.54
C GLU A 169 7.15 -12.63 -0.52
N LYS A 170 7.12 -11.31 -0.44
CA LYS A 170 5.90 -10.53 -0.42
C LYS A 170 5.97 -9.39 -1.41
N TYR A 171 4.90 -9.23 -2.20
CA TYR A 171 4.67 -8.08 -3.06
C TYR A 171 3.43 -7.33 -2.58
N ILE A 172 3.55 -6.01 -2.50
CA ILE A 172 2.42 -5.12 -2.25
C ILE A 172 2.44 -3.96 -3.24
N CYS A 173 1.25 -3.41 -3.53
CA CYS A 173 1.11 -2.11 -4.18
C CYS A 173 0.55 -1.13 -3.16
N THR A 174 1.18 0.03 -2.97
CA THR A 174 0.73 1.05 -2.02
C THR A 174 0.77 2.45 -2.64
N GLY A 175 -0.12 3.30 -2.14
CA GLY A 175 -0.19 4.69 -2.51
C GLY A 175 -1.13 5.46 -1.59
N TRP A 176 -1.41 6.70 -1.94
CA TRP A 176 -2.12 7.61 -1.06
C TRP A 176 -3.22 8.36 -1.81
N PHE A 177 -4.20 8.79 -1.04
CA PHE A 177 -5.18 9.77 -1.47
C PHE A 177 -4.94 11.09 -0.73
N GLU A 178 -5.10 12.18 -1.45
CA GLU A 178 -4.88 13.55 -1.00
C GLU A 178 -6.21 14.31 -1.01
N LEU A 179 -6.39 15.27 -0.11
CA LEU A 179 -7.51 16.21 -0.17
C LEU A 179 -7.31 17.20 -1.32
N ARG A 180 -8.41 17.50 -2.01
CA ARG A 180 -8.50 18.61 -2.96
C ARG A 180 -8.96 19.89 -2.25
#